data_efb004e1cf21a719bdc71304183d00af
#
_entry.id   efb004e1cf21a719bdc71304183d00af
#
_cell.length_a   1.000
_cell.length_b   1.000
_cell.length_c   1.000
_cell.angle_alpha   90.00
_cell.angle_beta   90.00
_cell.angle_gamma   90.00
#
_symmetry.space_group_name_H-M   'P 1'
#
loop_
_entity.id
_entity.type
_entity.pdbx_description
1 polymer ?
#
loop_
_entity_poly.entity_id
_entity_poly.type
_entity_poly.pdbx_seq_one_letter_code
_entity_poly.pdbx_strand_id
1 'polypeptide(L)'
;MDAALARALERVADGLAAMAAGNPGPFVACWADSADVTLFATWGPIEKGHHAVTRTFVWAGSRFSDGAIVPRYEVVDVSGDLAYTVGLEHGTVRVDGGEARPMTLRVTHVFRRIEDDWWLVHRHADFPPPDQRRG
;
A
#
# COMPACT_ATOMS: atom_id res chain seq x y z
N MET A 1 -16.74 8.23 10.45
CA MET A 1 -15.76 7.16 10.25
C MET A 1 -15.33 6.62 11.60
N ASP A 2 -15.14 5.32 11.68
CA ASP A 2 -14.57 4.63 12.83
C ASP A 2 -13.20 5.25 13.18
N ALA A 3 -12.99 5.63 14.43
CA ALA A 3 -11.76 6.28 14.86
C ALA A 3 -10.54 5.33 14.74
N ALA A 4 -10.73 4.03 14.96
CA ALA A 4 -9.65 3.06 14.81
C ALA A 4 -9.27 2.90 13.33
N LEU A 5 -10.23 2.93 12.42
CA LEU A 5 -9.93 2.92 10.99
C LEU A 5 -9.21 4.20 10.55
N ALA A 6 -9.63 5.35 11.05
CA ALA A 6 -8.93 6.60 10.75
C ALA A 6 -7.46 6.54 11.15
N ARG A 7 -7.16 5.99 12.35
CA ARG A 7 -5.78 5.80 12.79
C ARG A 7 -5.02 4.79 11.93
N ALA A 8 -5.68 3.73 11.49
CA ALA A 8 -5.06 2.75 10.58
C ALA A 8 -4.71 3.40 9.24
N LEU A 9 -5.57 4.25 8.71
CA LEU A 9 -5.30 4.98 7.46
C LEU A 9 -4.14 5.97 7.63
N GLU A 10 -4.00 6.61 8.78
CA GLU A 10 -2.84 7.45 9.08
C GLU A 10 -1.55 6.63 9.10
N ARG A 11 -1.57 5.44 9.72
CA ARG A 11 -0.40 4.55 9.71
C ARG A 11 -0.04 4.10 8.29
N VAL A 12 -1.02 3.83 7.46
CA VAL A 12 -0.79 3.50 6.04
C VAL A 12 -0.12 4.67 5.33
N ALA A 13 -0.61 5.89 5.52
CA ALA A 13 -0.02 7.07 4.90
C ALA A 13 1.44 7.29 5.34
N ASP A 14 1.69 7.16 6.64
CA ASP A 14 3.05 7.27 7.19
C ASP A 14 3.95 6.14 6.66
N GLY A 15 3.41 4.93 6.53
CA GLY A 15 4.14 3.78 5.99
C GLY A 15 4.50 3.95 4.52
N LEU A 16 3.60 4.51 3.72
CA LEU A 16 3.87 4.80 2.31
C LEU A 16 4.94 5.89 2.16
N ALA A 17 4.88 6.93 2.98
CA ALA A 17 5.91 7.97 2.99
C ALA A 17 7.29 7.39 3.36
N ALA A 18 7.34 6.54 4.38
CA ALA A 18 8.58 5.86 4.77
C ALA A 18 9.12 4.93 3.68
N MET A 19 8.23 4.18 3.02
CA MET A 19 8.59 3.29 1.91
C MET A 19 9.27 4.07 0.78
N ALA A 20 8.69 5.21 0.41
CA ALA A 20 9.24 6.06 -0.66
C ALA A 20 10.61 6.65 -0.28
N ALA A 21 10.89 6.76 1.00
CA ALA A 21 12.20 7.20 1.52
C ALA A 21 13.20 6.03 1.69
N GLY A 22 12.78 4.81 1.37
CA GLY A 22 13.64 3.62 1.47
C GLY A 22 13.49 2.82 2.76
N ASN A 23 12.49 3.10 3.57
CA ASN A 23 12.23 2.39 4.82
C ASN A 23 10.88 1.64 4.76
N PRO A 24 10.88 0.33 4.51
CA PRO A 24 9.64 -0.44 4.39
C PRO A 24 8.98 -0.79 5.73
N GLY A 25 9.70 -0.67 6.84
CA GLY A 25 9.24 -1.14 8.15
C GLY A 25 7.87 -0.63 8.58
N PRO A 26 7.61 0.69 8.56
CA PRO A 26 6.30 1.21 8.97
C PRO A 26 5.13 0.72 8.13
N PHE A 27 5.33 0.50 6.83
CA PHE A 27 4.26 -0.05 5.99
C PHE A 27 4.03 -1.53 6.25
N VAL A 28 5.09 -2.30 6.41
CA VAL A 28 5.00 -3.73 6.80
C VAL A 28 4.22 -3.86 8.12
N ALA A 29 4.44 -2.95 9.05
CA ALA A 29 3.75 -2.96 10.36
C ALA A 29 2.23 -2.74 10.26
N CYS A 30 1.71 -2.27 9.13
CA CYS A 30 0.27 -2.13 8.90
C CYS A 30 -0.42 -3.46 8.55
N TRP A 31 0.33 -4.51 8.28
CA TRP A 31 -0.19 -5.78 7.78
C TRP A 31 -0.49 -6.75 8.90
N ALA A 32 -1.60 -7.50 8.74
CA ALA A 32 -1.91 -8.59 9.65
C ALA A 32 -0.83 -9.67 9.58
N ASP A 33 -0.47 -10.22 10.73
CA ASP A 33 0.44 -11.38 10.81
C ASP A 33 -0.38 -12.65 10.58
N SER A 34 -0.63 -12.96 9.31
CA SER A 34 -1.52 -14.05 8.90
C SER A 34 -0.97 -14.74 7.65
N ALA A 35 -1.27 -16.04 7.54
CA ALA A 35 -0.96 -16.82 6.35
C ALA A 35 -1.85 -16.44 5.16
N ASP A 36 -2.93 -15.72 5.40
CA ASP A 36 -3.95 -15.43 4.38
C ASP A 36 -3.86 -14.02 3.80
N VAL A 37 -2.90 -13.19 4.23
CA VAL A 37 -2.68 -11.89 3.58
C VAL A 37 -2.15 -12.10 2.17
N THR A 38 -2.56 -11.23 1.25
CA THR A 38 -2.19 -11.32 -0.17
C THR A 38 -1.74 -9.98 -0.72
N LEU A 39 -0.81 -10.04 -1.65
CA LEU A 39 -0.27 -8.86 -2.32
C LEU A 39 -0.18 -9.13 -3.82
N PHE A 40 -0.80 -8.25 -4.61
CA PHE A 40 -0.56 -8.15 -6.04
C PHE A 40 0.27 -6.89 -6.24
N ALA A 41 1.59 -7.07 -6.33
CA ALA A 41 2.53 -5.97 -6.29
C ALA A 41 2.64 -5.27 -7.64
N THR A 42 2.96 -3.98 -7.59
CA THR A 42 3.04 -3.09 -8.75
C THR A 42 3.96 -3.60 -9.86
N TRP A 43 5.08 -4.22 -9.49
CA TRP A 43 6.05 -4.76 -10.45
C TRP A 43 5.90 -6.25 -10.69
N GLY A 44 4.74 -6.81 -10.36
CA GLY A 44 4.33 -8.13 -10.78
C GLY A 44 4.34 -9.25 -9.76
N PRO A 45 5.13 -9.27 -8.68
CA PRO A 45 5.07 -10.38 -7.74
C PRO A 45 3.68 -10.58 -7.15
N ILE A 46 3.27 -11.83 -7.07
CA ILE A 46 2.03 -12.26 -6.42
C ILE A 46 2.45 -13.02 -5.18
N GLU A 47 2.11 -12.48 -4.00
CA GLU A 47 2.57 -13.00 -2.74
C GLU A 47 1.41 -13.40 -1.85
N LYS A 48 1.57 -14.46 -1.07
CA LYS A 48 0.62 -14.88 -0.05
C LYS A 48 1.36 -15.19 1.24
N GLY A 49 0.79 -14.72 2.35
CA GLY A 49 1.35 -14.88 3.69
C GLY A 49 2.23 -13.72 4.11
N HIS A 50 2.23 -13.45 5.40
CA HIS A 50 2.92 -12.29 5.97
C HIS A 50 4.42 -12.29 5.64
N HIS A 51 5.08 -13.45 5.71
CA HIS A 51 6.51 -13.55 5.43
C HIS A 51 6.85 -13.16 3.98
N ALA A 52 6.10 -13.70 3.01
CA ALA A 52 6.34 -13.41 1.60
C ALA A 52 6.04 -11.94 1.26
N VAL A 53 4.94 -11.41 1.80
CA VAL A 53 4.56 -9.99 1.64
C VAL A 53 5.65 -9.08 2.21
N THR A 54 6.13 -9.39 3.41
CA THR A 54 7.21 -8.62 4.05
C THR A 54 8.47 -8.61 3.20
N ARG A 55 8.88 -9.76 2.68
CA ARG A 55 10.09 -9.86 1.83
C ARG A 55 9.98 -9.00 0.59
N THR A 56 8.81 -8.98 -0.04
CA THR A 56 8.58 -8.15 -1.23
C THR A 56 8.67 -6.66 -0.90
N PHE A 57 8.11 -6.22 0.23
CA PHE A 57 8.22 -4.81 0.62
C PHE A 57 9.63 -4.42 1.03
N VAL A 58 10.37 -5.30 1.70
CA VAL A 58 11.78 -5.06 2.00
C VAL A 58 12.58 -4.87 0.70
N TRP A 59 12.34 -5.75 -0.27
CA TRP A 59 12.96 -5.62 -1.58
C TRP A 59 12.58 -4.30 -2.28
N ALA A 60 11.29 -3.96 -2.33
CA ALA A 60 10.82 -2.73 -2.96
C ALA A 60 11.41 -1.49 -2.29
N GLY A 61 11.38 -1.46 -0.95
CA GLY A 61 11.95 -0.35 -0.18
C GLY A 61 13.45 -0.15 -0.40
N SER A 62 14.19 -1.24 -0.66
CA SER A 62 15.62 -1.15 -0.96
C SER A 62 15.91 -0.44 -2.28
N ARG A 63 14.92 -0.34 -3.17
CA ARG A 63 15.05 0.32 -4.47
C ARG A 63 14.66 1.79 -4.44
N PHE A 64 13.94 2.23 -3.42
CA PHE A 64 13.40 3.59 -3.34
C PHE A 64 14.29 4.50 -2.53
N SER A 65 14.35 5.77 -2.92
CA SER A 65 15.00 6.83 -2.14
C SER A 65 14.39 8.19 -2.45
N ASP A 66 14.53 9.11 -1.50
CA ASP A 66 14.19 10.52 -1.65
C ASP A 66 12.78 10.77 -2.17
N GLY A 67 11.86 9.85 -1.84
CA GLY A 67 10.50 9.93 -2.35
C GLY A 67 9.52 10.52 -1.35
N ALA A 68 8.39 10.96 -1.89
CA ALA A 68 7.22 11.37 -1.14
C ALA A 68 5.99 10.84 -1.89
N ILE A 69 5.28 9.90 -1.27
CA ILE A 69 4.08 9.27 -1.84
C ILE A 69 2.95 9.44 -0.84
N VAL A 70 1.80 9.90 -1.31
CA VAL A 70 0.60 10.09 -0.49
C VAL A 70 -0.58 9.34 -1.08
N PRO A 71 -1.42 8.73 -0.23
CA PRO A 71 -2.67 8.12 -0.68
C PRO A 71 -3.74 9.18 -0.91
N ARG A 72 -4.59 8.92 -1.88
CA ARG A 72 -5.78 9.72 -2.16
C ARG A 72 -6.95 8.78 -2.39
N TYR A 73 -7.90 8.78 -1.46
CA TYR A 73 -9.00 7.83 -1.47
C TYR A 73 -10.18 8.34 -2.29
N GLU A 74 -10.71 7.47 -3.14
CA GLU A 74 -12.01 7.66 -3.79
C GLU A 74 -13.12 7.03 -2.95
N VAL A 75 -12.85 5.88 -2.32
CA VAL A 75 -13.79 5.17 -1.46
C VAL A 75 -13.10 4.69 -0.20
N VAL A 76 -13.74 4.89 0.94
CA VAL A 76 -13.43 4.25 2.21
C VAL A 76 -14.74 3.70 2.76
N ASP A 77 -14.84 2.38 2.90
CA ASP A 77 -16.09 1.74 3.31
C ASP A 77 -15.84 0.61 4.31
N VAL A 78 -16.79 0.42 5.20
CA VAL A 78 -16.72 -0.57 6.28
C VAL A 78 -17.98 -1.41 6.25
N SER A 79 -17.83 -2.73 6.38
CA SER A 79 -18.93 -3.67 6.55
C SER A 79 -18.51 -4.73 7.57
N GLY A 80 -19.02 -4.61 8.80
CA GLY A 80 -18.65 -5.51 9.89
C GLY A 80 -17.18 -5.40 10.23
N ASP A 81 -16.47 -6.53 10.15
CA ASP A 81 -15.03 -6.62 10.44
C ASP A 81 -14.15 -6.48 9.19
N LEU A 82 -14.74 -6.08 8.06
CA LEU A 82 -14.00 -5.79 6.84
C LEU A 82 -14.17 -4.33 6.47
N ALA A 83 -13.10 -3.77 5.94
CA ALA A 83 -13.10 -2.45 5.32
C ALA A 83 -12.30 -2.50 4.03
N TYR A 84 -12.60 -1.62 3.11
CA TYR A 84 -11.78 -1.48 1.92
C TYR A 84 -11.61 -0.02 1.54
N THR A 85 -10.50 0.24 0.88
CA THR A 85 -10.24 1.54 0.28
C THR A 85 -9.92 1.35 -1.19
N VAL A 86 -10.36 2.29 -2.00
CA VAL A 86 -10.03 2.36 -3.43
C VAL A 86 -9.54 3.77 -3.70
N GLY A 87 -8.41 3.89 -4.36
CA GLY A 87 -7.88 5.21 -4.67
C GLY A 87 -6.58 5.16 -5.43
N LEU A 88 -5.84 6.22 -5.26
CA LEU A 88 -4.54 6.41 -5.89
C LEU A 88 -3.48 6.62 -4.82
N GLU A 89 -2.26 6.25 -5.16
CA GLU A 89 -1.06 6.70 -4.44
C GLU A 89 -0.20 7.44 -5.44
N HIS A 90 0.21 8.65 -5.10
CA HIS A 90 1.02 9.41 -6.01
C HIS A 90 2.00 10.35 -5.32
N GLY A 91 3.03 10.69 -6.06
CA GLY A 91 4.12 11.53 -5.62
C GLY A 91 5.32 11.39 -6.52
N THR A 92 6.49 11.52 -5.95
CA THR A 92 7.76 11.34 -6.66
C THR A 92 8.65 10.37 -5.90
N VAL A 93 9.50 9.66 -6.62
CA VAL A 93 10.43 8.72 -6.02
C VAL A 93 11.62 8.52 -6.94
N ARG A 94 12.79 8.20 -6.36
CA ARG A 94 13.94 7.68 -7.08
C ARG A 94 13.93 6.17 -6.97
N VAL A 95 14.10 5.49 -8.11
CA VAL A 95 14.20 4.03 -8.16
C VAL A 95 15.62 3.69 -8.57
N ASP A 96 16.27 2.81 -7.78
CA ASP A 96 17.65 2.37 -8.00
C ASP A 96 18.65 3.54 -8.16
N GLY A 97 18.43 4.62 -7.40
CA GLY A 97 19.31 5.79 -7.44
C GLY A 97 19.17 6.67 -8.68
N GLY A 98 18.16 6.41 -9.52
CA GLY A 98 17.90 7.20 -10.72
C GLY A 98 17.33 8.58 -10.43
N GLU A 99 16.89 9.28 -11.46
CA GLU A 99 16.24 10.57 -11.32
C GLU A 99 14.92 10.46 -10.56
N ALA A 100 14.58 11.49 -9.80
CA ALA A 100 13.27 11.60 -9.20
C ALA A 100 12.20 11.68 -10.29
N ARG A 101 11.23 10.76 -10.24
CA ARG A 101 10.17 10.65 -11.23
C ARG A 101 8.81 10.65 -10.56
N PRO A 102 7.79 11.22 -11.20
CA PRO A 102 6.43 11.10 -10.72
C PRO A 102 5.99 9.62 -10.80
N MET A 103 5.22 9.20 -9.81
CA MET A 103 4.62 7.87 -9.78
C MET A 103 3.17 7.99 -9.36
N THR A 104 2.29 7.31 -10.07
CA THR A 104 0.88 7.17 -9.72
C THR A 104 0.50 5.72 -9.83
N LEU A 105 -0.09 5.18 -8.77
CA LEU A 105 -0.58 3.82 -8.70
C LEU A 105 -2.08 3.82 -8.47
N ARG A 106 -2.78 2.87 -9.08
CA ARG A 106 -4.15 2.52 -8.71
C ARG A 106 -4.08 1.49 -7.60
N VAL A 107 -4.80 1.72 -6.52
CA VAL A 107 -4.64 0.92 -5.31
C VAL A 107 -5.99 0.53 -4.72
N THR A 108 -6.13 -0.74 -4.41
CA THR A 108 -7.20 -1.27 -3.57
C THR A 108 -6.56 -1.92 -2.35
N HIS A 109 -7.03 -1.54 -1.18
CA HIS A 109 -6.68 -2.19 0.09
C HIS A 109 -7.91 -2.82 0.70
N VAL A 110 -7.73 -4.00 1.30
CA VAL A 110 -8.72 -4.63 2.16
C VAL A 110 -8.14 -4.72 3.57
N PHE A 111 -8.93 -4.32 4.55
CA PHE A 111 -8.57 -4.39 5.97
C PHE A 111 -9.51 -5.35 6.69
N ARG A 112 -8.98 -5.99 7.72
CA ARG A 112 -9.77 -6.76 8.67
C ARG A 112 -9.60 -6.19 10.06
N ARG A 113 -10.71 -6.09 10.80
CA ARG A 113 -10.64 -5.72 12.20
C ARG A 113 -10.28 -6.95 13.04
N ILE A 114 -9.18 -6.85 13.77
CA ILE A 114 -8.66 -7.87 14.66
C ILE A 114 -8.31 -7.19 15.98
N GLU A 115 -8.92 -7.63 17.07
CA GLU A 115 -8.68 -7.07 18.41
C GLU A 115 -8.84 -5.54 18.44
N ASP A 116 -9.96 -5.06 17.91
CA ASP A 116 -10.37 -3.65 17.91
C ASP A 116 -9.46 -2.71 17.09
N ASP A 117 -8.58 -3.24 16.27
CA ASP A 117 -7.78 -2.46 15.34
C ASP A 117 -7.88 -3.03 13.92
N TRP A 118 -7.49 -2.22 12.95
CA TRP A 118 -7.61 -2.55 11.54
C TRP A 118 -6.26 -2.86 10.94
N TRP A 119 -6.18 -3.97 10.20
CA TRP A 119 -4.94 -4.49 9.63
C TRP A 119 -5.12 -4.79 8.16
N LEU A 120 -4.12 -4.44 7.35
CA LEU A 120 -4.13 -4.81 5.94
C LEU A 120 -4.11 -6.33 5.78
N VAL A 121 -4.99 -6.84 4.94
CA VAL A 121 -5.03 -8.26 4.56
C VAL A 121 -4.89 -8.44 3.07
N HIS A 122 -5.07 -7.38 2.28
CA HIS A 122 -4.85 -7.42 0.83
C HIS A 122 -4.47 -6.04 0.29
N ARG A 123 -3.57 -6.05 -0.65
CA ARG A 123 -3.22 -4.90 -1.49
C ARG A 123 -3.11 -5.34 -2.94
N HIS A 124 -3.77 -4.63 -3.82
CA HIS A 124 -3.50 -4.66 -5.26
C HIS A 124 -3.14 -3.25 -5.70
N ALA A 125 -1.95 -3.10 -6.24
CA ALA A 125 -1.49 -1.82 -6.77
C ALA A 125 -0.89 -2.02 -8.15
N ASP A 126 -1.25 -1.16 -9.10
CA ASP A 126 -0.70 -1.21 -10.44
C ASP A 126 -0.53 0.20 -11.00
N PHE A 127 0.19 0.28 -12.11
CA PHE A 127 0.28 1.52 -12.88
C PHE A 127 -0.97 1.66 -13.76
N PRO A 128 -1.53 2.88 -13.89
CA PRO A 128 -2.58 3.11 -14.87
C PRO A 128 -2.07 2.76 -16.28
N PRO A 129 -2.90 2.15 -17.12
CA PRO A 129 -2.49 1.92 -18.51
C PRO A 129 -2.17 3.23 -19.22
N PRO A 130 -1.15 3.27 -20.09
CA PRO A 130 -0.77 4.49 -20.79
C PRO A 130 -1.83 4.96 -21.78
N ASP A 131 -2.68 4.08 -22.25
CA ASP A 131 -3.79 4.40 -23.15
C ASP A 131 -5.11 3.98 -22.52
N GLN A 132 -5.88 4.96 -22.08
CA GLN A 132 -7.12 4.74 -21.34
C GLN A 132 -8.34 5.24 -22.11
N ARG A 133 -8.25 5.30 -23.40
CA ARG A 133 -9.35 5.83 -24.20
C ARG A 133 -10.50 4.86 -24.28
N ARG A 134 -11.67 5.38 -24.02
CA ARG A 134 -12.90 4.70 -24.34
C ARG A 134 -13.19 4.98 -25.80
N GLY A 135 -13.11 3.99 -26.60
CA GLY A 135 -13.13 4.02 -28.06
C GLY A 135 -14.24 4.73 -28.74
#